data_22b13d450d8f7b2ad8b4ba44a9ac7c1a
#
_entry.id   22b13d450d8f7b2ad8b4ba44a9ac7c1a
#
_cell.length_a   1.000
_cell.length_b   1.000
_cell.length_c   1.000
_cell.angle_alpha   90.00
_cell.angle_beta   90.00
_cell.angle_gamma   90.00
#
_symmetry.space_group_name_H-M   'P 1'
#
loop_
_entity.id
_entity.type
_entity.pdbx_description
1 polymer ?
#
loop_
_entity_poly.entity_id
_entity_poly.type
_entity_poly.pdbx_seq_one_letter_code
_entity_poly.pdbx_strand_id
1 'polypeptide(L)'
;MRSVLVRVVGGLEWLAAEEVAAAGHRVVEVTKRQLIVEPSSGIVEQPPWVADDLFEVYGAAPDPGRARAGLADAVREAVQSAPADPAFAVSASFVGTRNFNRYDVEDLVGERLERLTGGRYHSRRYGVAPPDDRAEWRVVLDGKTMRVARRPYAVPLHRRPWREHTVLGSLHPPVGAAMARLAGLAPGHHVLDPFCGAGTLLLEAQRLEPRATYHGVDKNPAAIAAARANTTQLRTTRASSITWRRGNARELTAAADRIITNPPWDHRLTIGDLTPYLRRWRRTLAPDGLLVAVLNPHQVAQLERHWTIRAHHPISLAGQHPEIVVADCRIRRASFVAGI
;
A
#
# COMPACT_ATOMS: atom_id res chain seq x y z
N MET A 1 19.66 10.66 -14.81
CA MET A 1 18.46 10.78 -13.94
C MET A 1 18.84 10.46 -12.50
N ARG A 2 18.15 11.05 -11.51
CA ARG A 2 18.36 10.72 -10.10
C ARG A 2 17.76 9.35 -9.80
N SER A 3 18.39 8.60 -8.90
CA SER A 3 17.75 7.40 -8.33
C SER A 3 16.51 7.80 -7.52
N VAL A 4 15.61 6.85 -7.36
CA VAL A 4 14.32 7.07 -6.70
C VAL A 4 14.18 6.09 -5.54
N LEU A 5 13.74 6.57 -4.41
CA LEU A 5 13.35 5.78 -3.26
C LEU A 5 11.84 5.58 -3.30
N VAL A 6 11.40 4.35 -3.52
CA VAL A 6 9.98 3.97 -3.50
C VAL A 6 9.65 3.36 -2.15
N ARG A 7 8.69 3.96 -1.43
CA ARG A 7 8.17 3.44 -0.17
C ARG A 7 7.02 2.51 -0.42
N VAL A 8 6.98 1.40 0.32
CA VAL A 8 5.93 0.39 0.19
C VAL A 8 5.46 -0.11 1.56
N VAL A 9 4.30 -0.73 1.60
CA VAL A 9 3.85 -1.46 2.78
C VAL A 9 4.75 -2.67 2.98
N GLY A 10 5.21 -2.90 4.23
CA GLY A 10 6.08 -4.04 4.53
C GLY A 10 5.42 -5.37 4.17
N GLY A 11 6.15 -6.21 3.45
CA GLY A 11 5.69 -7.47 2.87
C GLY A 11 5.24 -7.37 1.39
N LEU A 12 5.15 -6.15 0.83
CA LEU A 12 4.78 -5.91 -0.58
C LEU A 12 5.97 -5.44 -1.43
N GLU A 13 7.18 -5.48 -0.90
CA GLU A 13 8.39 -5.01 -1.60
C GLU A 13 8.63 -5.76 -2.90
N TRP A 14 8.43 -7.06 -2.90
CA TRP A 14 8.57 -7.92 -4.08
C TRP A 14 7.58 -7.54 -5.19
N LEU A 15 6.32 -7.26 -4.85
CA LEU A 15 5.28 -6.90 -5.82
C LEU A 15 5.54 -5.51 -6.43
N ALA A 16 6.04 -4.58 -5.62
CA ALA A 16 6.46 -3.27 -6.10
C ALA A 16 7.70 -3.38 -7.01
N ALA A 17 8.65 -4.27 -6.68
CA ALA A 17 9.82 -4.53 -7.52
C ALA A 17 9.43 -5.12 -8.89
N GLU A 18 8.49 -6.05 -8.92
CA GLU A 18 7.94 -6.58 -10.17
C GLU A 18 7.25 -5.49 -11.01
N GLU A 19 6.45 -4.63 -10.37
CA GLU A 19 5.76 -3.54 -11.06
C GLU A 19 6.76 -2.53 -11.66
N VAL A 20 7.77 -2.14 -10.90
CA VAL A 20 8.85 -1.25 -11.32
C VAL A 20 9.64 -1.85 -12.48
N ALA A 21 10.01 -3.14 -12.40
CA ALA A 21 10.74 -3.84 -13.45
C ALA A 21 9.90 -3.99 -14.73
N ALA A 22 8.61 -4.32 -14.61
CA ALA A 22 7.68 -4.43 -15.74
C ALA A 22 7.48 -3.06 -16.46
N ALA A 23 7.63 -1.94 -15.75
CA ALA A 23 7.63 -0.60 -16.33
C ALA A 23 8.99 -0.21 -16.99
N GLY A 24 9.97 -1.13 -17.00
CA GLY A 24 11.27 -0.92 -17.64
C GLY A 24 12.31 -0.18 -16.80
N HIS A 25 12.09 -0.06 -15.48
CA HIS A 25 13.03 0.58 -14.56
C HIS A 25 13.93 -0.47 -13.87
N ARG A 26 15.14 -0.10 -13.50
CA ARG A 26 16.09 -0.99 -12.83
C ARG A 26 15.95 -0.90 -11.31
N VAL A 27 15.50 -1.97 -10.68
CA VAL A 27 15.53 -2.10 -9.21
C VAL A 27 16.96 -2.41 -8.78
N VAL A 28 17.56 -1.51 -8.00
CA VAL A 28 18.95 -1.61 -7.53
C VAL A 28 19.04 -2.31 -6.19
N GLU A 29 18.09 -1.99 -5.31
CA GLU A 29 18.09 -2.48 -3.94
C GLU A 29 16.66 -2.66 -3.44
N VAL A 30 16.41 -3.76 -2.74
CA VAL A 30 15.16 -4.02 -2.03
C VAL A 30 15.48 -4.19 -0.56
N THR A 31 14.90 -3.33 0.27
CA THR A 31 15.03 -3.41 1.73
C THR A 31 13.66 -3.31 2.38
N LYS A 32 13.60 -3.51 3.69
CA LYS A 32 12.33 -3.46 4.43
C LYS A 32 11.58 -2.17 4.17
N ARG A 33 10.39 -2.27 3.54
CA ARG A 33 9.45 -1.19 3.24
C ARG A 33 9.94 -0.18 2.20
N GLN A 34 10.93 -0.52 1.40
CA GLN A 34 11.42 0.39 0.34
C GLN A 34 12.23 -0.31 -0.74
N LEU A 35 12.28 0.35 -1.90
CA LEU A 35 13.16 0.00 -3.01
C LEU A 35 14.00 1.22 -3.38
N ILE A 36 15.21 0.99 -3.87
CA ILE A 36 16.00 1.97 -4.61
C ILE A 36 15.94 1.60 -6.08
N VAL A 37 15.55 2.55 -6.90
CA VAL A 37 15.31 2.36 -8.33
C VAL A 37 16.16 3.35 -9.12
N GLU A 38 16.81 2.87 -10.16
CA GLU A 38 17.33 3.71 -11.24
C GLU A 38 16.30 3.76 -12.35
N PRO A 39 15.62 4.91 -12.51
CA PRO A 39 14.55 5.02 -13.48
C PRO A 39 15.12 5.14 -14.91
N SER A 40 14.47 4.53 -15.88
CA SER A 40 14.73 4.79 -17.30
C SER A 40 14.12 6.13 -17.72
N SER A 41 12.81 6.32 -17.49
CA SER A 41 12.06 7.57 -17.71
C SER A 41 10.67 7.44 -17.09
N GLY A 42 10.03 8.55 -16.75
CA GLY A 42 8.60 8.60 -16.45
C GLY A 42 8.13 7.97 -15.14
N ILE A 43 9.01 7.54 -14.23
CA ILE A 43 8.59 6.93 -12.94
C ILE A 43 7.86 7.92 -12.02
N VAL A 44 8.14 9.22 -12.19
CA VAL A 44 7.46 10.27 -11.42
C VAL A 44 6.06 10.52 -11.99
N GLU A 45 5.91 10.52 -13.31
CA GLU A 45 4.63 10.71 -14.00
C GLU A 45 3.71 9.48 -13.88
N GLN A 46 4.31 8.29 -13.84
CA GLN A 46 3.63 7.01 -13.72
C GLN A 46 4.23 6.15 -12.59
N PRO A 47 3.99 6.55 -11.34
CA PRO A 47 4.57 5.84 -10.20
C PRO A 47 3.96 4.45 -10.04
N PRO A 48 4.71 3.51 -9.41
CA PRO A 48 4.21 2.18 -9.10
C PRO A 48 2.91 2.25 -8.29
N TRP A 49 1.93 1.46 -8.67
CA TRP A 49 0.59 1.52 -8.10
C TRP A 49 0.52 1.05 -6.65
N VAL A 50 1.35 0.05 -6.32
CA VAL A 50 1.48 -0.47 -4.95
C VAL A 50 2.39 0.40 -4.07
N ALA A 51 2.97 1.49 -4.61
CA ALA A 51 3.78 2.40 -3.83
C ALA A 51 2.94 3.17 -2.80
N ASP A 52 3.46 3.25 -1.59
CA ASP A 52 2.96 4.08 -0.51
C ASP A 52 3.34 5.55 -0.72
N ASP A 53 4.58 5.76 -1.17
CA ASP A 53 5.13 7.06 -1.53
C ASP A 53 6.37 6.90 -2.42
N LEU A 54 6.83 8.01 -3.02
CA LEU A 54 8.01 8.06 -3.87
C LEU A 54 8.80 9.34 -3.62
N PHE A 55 10.14 9.21 -3.62
CA PHE A 55 11.06 10.33 -3.39
C PHE A 55 12.23 10.27 -4.36
N GLU A 56 12.58 11.39 -4.99
CA GLU A 56 13.81 11.53 -5.77
C GLU A 56 15.00 11.71 -4.84
N VAL A 57 16.07 10.92 -5.03
CA VAL A 57 17.28 10.99 -4.20
C VAL A 57 18.16 12.13 -4.66
N TYR A 58 18.40 13.09 -3.79
CA TYR A 58 19.25 14.26 -4.05
C TYR A 58 20.70 14.08 -3.62
N GLY A 59 20.93 13.18 -2.65
CA GLY A 59 22.26 12.83 -2.24
C GLY A 59 22.32 11.63 -1.32
N ALA A 60 23.52 11.10 -1.17
CA ALA A 60 23.82 9.97 -0.32
C ALA A 60 25.23 10.11 0.28
N ALA A 61 25.41 9.49 1.46
CA ALA A 61 26.69 9.36 2.15
C ALA A 61 26.74 8.00 2.85
N PRO A 62 27.91 7.51 3.30
CA PRO A 62 27.98 6.37 4.19
C PRO A 62 27.14 6.60 5.46
N ASP A 63 26.45 5.57 5.91
CA ASP A 63 25.70 5.62 7.18
C ASP A 63 26.69 5.87 8.34
N PRO A 64 26.52 6.93 9.16
CA PRO A 64 27.48 7.26 10.23
C PRO A 64 27.53 6.23 11.36
N GLY A 65 26.72 5.17 11.28
CA GLY A 65 26.67 4.13 12.30
C GLY A 65 25.96 4.60 13.57
N ARG A 66 26.35 3.99 14.71
CA ARG A 66 25.68 4.19 16.00
C ARG A 66 25.98 5.57 16.63
N ALA A 67 27.18 6.09 16.42
CA ALA A 67 27.66 7.28 17.10
C ALA A 67 27.12 8.58 16.47
N ARG A 68 26.75 9.54 17.33
CA ARG A 68 26.28 10.87 16.87
C ARG A 68 27.40 11.71 16.22
N ALA A 69 28.68 11.46 16.60
CA ALA A 69 29.80 12.28 16.16
C ALA A 69 29.95 12.38 14.62
N GLY A 70 29.71 11.28 13.90
CA GLY A 70 29.79 11.27 12.42
C GLY A 70 28.55 11.78 11.68
N LEU A 71 27.46 12.08 12.39
CA LEU A 71 26.20 12.44 11.74
C LEU A 71 26.25 13.75 10.96
N ALA A 72 26.90 14.78 11.52
CA ALA A 72 27.02 16.08 10.86
C ALA A 72 27.88 16.01 9.59
N ASP A 73 28.90 15.17 9.56
CA ASP A 73 29.76 14.94 8.39
C ASP A 73 29.00 14.20 7.30
N ALA A 74 28.27 13.14 7.65
CA ALA A 74 27.39 12.41 6.72
C ALA A 74 26.32 13.33 6.12
N VAL A 75 25.72 14.23 6.91
CA VAL A 75 24.77 15.23 6.41
C VAL A 75 25.42 16.20 5.43
N ARG A 76 26.64 16.70 5.72
CA ARG A 76 27.36 17.59 4.80
C ARG A 76 27.68 16.90 3.47
N GLU A 77 28.08 15.66 3.52
CA GLU A 77 28.38 14.85 2.34
C GLU A 77 27.12 14.55 1.53
N ALA A 78 26.02 14.10 2.18
CA ALA A 78 24.78 13.76 1.51
C ALA A 78 24.00 14.99 0.98
N VAL A 79 24.19 16.20 1.57
CA VAL A 79 23.43 17.40 1.22
C VAL A 79 24.36 18.47 0.67
N GLN A 80 24.77 18.32 -0.60
CA GLN A 80 25.64 19.27 -1.30
C GLN A 80 24.86 20.27 -2.14
N SER A 81 23.71 19.85 -2.69
CA SER A 81 22.81 20.68 -3.47
C SER A 81 21.35 20.25 -3.27
N ALA A 82 20.43 21.18 -3.40
CA ALA A 82 18.99 20.92 -3.30
C ALA A 82 18.21 21.97 -4.11
N PRO A 83 17.00 21.64 -4.58
CA PRO A 83 16.09 22.65 -5.13
C PRO A 83 15.61 23.58 -4.03
N ALA A 84 15.30 24.82 -4.40
CA ALA A 84 14.70 25.79 -3.49
C ALA A 84 13.23 25.44 -3.25
N ASP A 85 12.89 25.15 -2.00
CA ASP A 85 11.52 25.00 -1.53
C ASP A 85 11.22 26.15 -0.56
N PRO A 86 10.15 26.94 -0.75
CA PRO A 86 9.84 28.07 0.15
C PRO A 86 9.65 27.64 1.60
N ALA A 87 9.00 26.49 1.81
CA ALA A 87 8.80 25.87 3.10
C ALA A 87 8.93 24.34 2.96
N PHE A 88 9.55 23.69 3.94
CA PHE A 88 9.73 22.26 3.91
C PHE A 88 9.82 21.65 5.30
N ALA A 89 9.56 20.36 5.37
CA ALA A 89 9.80 19.52 6.55
C ALA A 89 10.64 18.31 6.17
N VAL A 90 11.34 17.75 7.15
CA VAL A 90 12.16 16.56 7.00
C VAL A 90 11.60 15.44 7.85
N SER A 91 11.55 14.24 7.30
CA SER A 91 11.22 13.01 8.03
C SER A 91 12.39 12.02 7.96
N ALA A 92 12.78 11.43 9.08
CA ALA A 92 13.86 10.48 9.12
C ALA A 92 13.42 9.11 9.62
N SER A 93 14.08 8.07 9.11
CA SER A 93 14.03 6.70 9.64
C SER A 93 15.39 6.05 9.53
N PHE A 94 15.69 5.12 10.46
CA PHE A 94 16.92 4.36 10.44
C PHE A 94 16.70 2.95 10.96
N VAL A 95 17.60 2.04 10.60
CA VAL A 95 17.68 0.69 11.14
C VAL A 95 18.72 0.62 12.27
N GLY A 96 18.51 -0.32 13.17
CA GLY A 96 19.43 -0.56 14.31
C GLY A 96 19.33 0.46 15.44
N THR A 97 20.11 0.22 16.50
CA THR A 97 20.18 1.08 17.68
C THR A 97 21.16 2.24 17.45
N ARG A 98 20.76 3.45 17.77
CA ARG A 98 21.54 4.68 17.60
C ARG A 98 21.65 5.44 18.93
N ASN A 99 22.72 6.24 19.08
CA ASN A 99 22.88 7.18 20.20
C ASN A 99 22.28 8.56 19.89
N PHE A 100 21.46 8.64 18.84
CA PHE A 100 20.70 9.81 18.41
C PHE A 100 19.28 9.36 18.01
N ASN A 101 18.34 10.26 18.04
CA ASN A 101 16.97 10.00 17.62
C ASN A 101 16.68 10.57 16.23
N ARG A 102 15.48 10.29 15.70
CA ARG A 102 15.07 10.74 14.36
C ARG A 102 15.10 12.27 14.21
N TYR A 103 14.74 12.99 15.26
CA TYR A 103 14.72 14.46 15.23
C TYR A 103 16.12 15.08 15.14
N ASP A 104 17.13 14.42 15.67
CA ASP A 104 18.52 14.84 15.51
C ASP A 104 18.95 14.81 14.04
N VAL A 105 18.51 13.78 13.30
CA VAL A 105 18.75 13.67 11.84
C VAL A 105 17.92 14.69 11.09
N GLU A 106 16.62 14.81 11.41
CA GLU A 106 15.68 15.72 10.77
C GLU A 106 16.16 17.17 10.87
N ASP A 107 16.58 17.61 12.06
CA ASP A 107 17.01 18.99 12.30
C ASP A 107 18.35 19.27 11.60
N LEU A 108 19.34 18.38 11.69
CA LEU A 108 20.63 18.58 11.00
C LEU A 108 20.48 18.69 9.49
N VAL A 109 19.65 17.84 8.89
CA VAL A 109 19.35 17.89 7.44
C VAL A 109 18.52 19.13 7.12
N GLY A 110 17.50 19.44 7.92
CA GLY A 110 16.65 20.61 7.73
C GLY A 110 17.44 21.93 7.76
N GLU A 111 18.27 22.14 8.79
CA GLU A 111 19.13 23.30 8.91
C GLU A 111 20.18 23.40 7.77
N ARG A 112 20.69 22.25 7.30
CA ARG A 112 21.61 22.23 6.16
C ARG A 112 20.91 22.64 4.88
N LEU A 113 19.70 22.11 4.61
CA LEU A 113 18.87 22.49 3.45
C LEU A 113 18.48 23.99 3.50
N GLU A 114 18.05 24.48 4.66
CA GLU A 114 17.70 25.89 4.86
C GLU A 114 18.88 26.82 4.53
N ARG A 115 20.09 26.51 5.02
CA ARG A 115 21.30 27.31 4.68
C ARG A 115 21.66 27.25 3.19
N LEU A 116 21.38 26.14 2.51
CA LEU A 116 21.71 25.98 1.08
C LEU A 116 20.71 26.65 0.16
N THR A 117 19.43 26.63 0.51
CA THR A 117 18.35 27.00 -0.40
C THR A 117 17.66 28.31 -0.03
N GLY A 118 17.83 28.79 1.21
CA GLY A 118 17.11 29.94 1.76
C GLY A 118 15.64 29.64 2.09
N GLY A 119 15.17 28.41 1.92
CA GLY A 119 13.82 27.99 2.26
C GLY A 119 13.65 27.79 3.76
N ARG A 120 12.43 27.88 4.26
CA ARG A 120 12.13 27.75 5.70
C ARG A 120 11.96 26.30 6.12
N TYR A 121 12.80 25.81 7.04
CA TYR A 121 12.66 24.50 7.66
C TYR A 121 11.62 24.52 8.78
N HIS A 122 10.71 23.55 8.80
CA HIS A 122 9.73 23.32 9.85
C HIS A 122 10.06 22.05 10.64
N SER A 123 10.69 22.21 11.80
CA SER A 123 11.01 21.10 12.70
C SER A 123 9.74 20.51 13.34
N ARG A 124 9.71 19.19 13.45
CA ARG A 124 8.64 18.43 14.12
C ARG A 124 9.00 18.00 15.54
N ARG A 125 10.16 18.41 16.04
CA ARG A 125 10.69 17.98 17.34
C ARG A 125 9.74 18.27 18.51
N TYR A 126 9.05 19.39 18.46
CA TYR A 126 8.17 19.84 19.55
C TYR A 126 6.68 19.58 19.27
N GLY A 127 6.37 18.67 18.35
CA GLY A 127 4.98 18.31 18.04
C GLY A 127 4.19 19.36 17.23
N VAL A 128 4.86 20.43 16.78
CA VAL A 128 4.23 21.42 15.90
C VAL A 128 4.04 20.82 14.52
N ALA A 129 2.82 20.81 14.02
CA ALA A 129 2.53 20.36 12.66
C ALA A 129 3.08 21.37 11.64
N PRO A 130 3.90 20.93 10.68
CA PRO A 130 4.32 21.80 9.58
C PRO A 130 3.14 22.21 8.69
N PRO A 131 3.25 23.32 7.93
CA PRO A 131 2.22 23.75 6.97
C PRO A 131 1.87 22.64 5.96
N ASP A 132 0.63 22.63 5.46
CA ASP A 132 0.16 21.59 4.52
C ASP A 132 0.76 21.73 3.11
N ASP A 133 1.10 22.93 2.69
CA ASP A 133 1.65 23.29 1.37
C ASP A 133 3.18 23.16 1.27
N ARG A 134 3.82 22.60 2.30
CA ARG A 134 5.27 22.39 2.36
C ARG A 134 5.78 21.28 1.43
N ALA A 135 7.03 21.39 1.01
CA ALA A 135 7.75 20.26 0.46
C ALA A 135 8.15 19.25 1.55
N GLU A 136 8.18 17.96 1.19
CA GLU A 136 8.55 16.89 2.13
C GLU A 136 9.87 16.26 1.72
N TRP A 137 10.83 16.28 2.64
CA TRP A 137 12.11 15.61 2.52
C TRP A 137 12.13 14.34 3.35
N ARG A 138 12.81 13.33 2.85
CA ARG A 138 12.96 12.03 3.50
C ARG A 138 14.41 11.67 3.67
N VAL A 139 14.78 11.28 4.89
CA VAL A 139 16.11 10.75 5.19
C VAL A 139 15.97 9.29 5.61
N VAL A 140 16.76 8.42 5.01
CA VAL A 140 16.81 7.00 5.35
C VAL A 140 18.26 6.60 5.61
N LEU A 141 18.49 6.02 6.79
CA LEU A 141 19.75 5.39 7.17
C LEU A 141 19.49 3.87 7.27
N ASP A 142 20.03 3.12 6.31
CA ASP A 142 19.77 1.68 6.17
C ASP A 142 20.86 0.78 6.81
N GLY A 143 21.82 1.38 7.49
CA GLY A 143 22.97 0.70 8.10
C GLY A 143 24.21 0.68 7.20
N LYS A 144 24.08 1.03 5.92
CA LYS A 144 25.19 1.15 4.96
C LYS A 144 25.26 2.57 4.40
N THR A 145 24.12 3.12 4.04
CA THR A 145 23.97 4.39 3.33
C THR A 145 22.95 5.27 4.02
N MET A 146 23.26 6.55 4.15
CA MET A 146 22.32 7.62 4.43
C MET A 146 21.89 8.23 3.09
N ARG A 147 20.61 8.25 2.80
CA ARG A 147 20.04 8.87 1.60
C ARG A 147 19.13 10.02 1.98
N VAL A 148 19.26 11.13 1.26
CA VAL A 148 18.41 12.32 1.41
C VAL A 148 17.61 12.48 0.12
N ALA A 149 16.30 12.46 0.23
CA ALA A 149 15.40 12.42 -0.90
C ALA A 149 14.21 13.38 -0.72
N ARG A 150 13.64 13.88 -1.81
CA ARG A 150 12.51 14.82 -1.83
C ARG A 150 11.32 14.22 -2.54
N ARG A 151 10.13 14.39 -1.98
CA ARG A 151 8.88 14.00 -2.66
C ARG A 151 8.61 14.93 -3.84
N PRO A 152 8.41 14.42 -5.07
CA PRO A 152 8.05 15.24 -6.23
C PRO A 152 6.57 15.65 -6.24
N TYR A 153 5.74 15.11 -5.35
CA TYR A 153 4.30 15.36 -5.27
C TYR A 153 3.94 16.22 -4.05
N ALA A 154 2.85 16.96 -4.15
CA ALA A 154 2.30 17.72 -3.02
C ALA A 154 1.84 16.80 -1.87
N VAL A 155 1.29 15.62 -2.21
CA VAL A 155 0.78 14.64 -1.24
C VAL A 155 1.36 13.25 -1.50
N PRO A 156 1.44 12.38 -0.46
CA PRO A 156 1.90 11.00 -0.65
C PRO A 156 1.01 10.21 -1.62
N LEU A 157 1.59 9.27 -2.36
CA LEU A 157 0.88 8.47 -3.35
C LEU A 157 -0.31 7.68 -2.80
N HIS A 158 -0.26 7.24 -1.53
CA HIS A 158 -1.37 6.54 -0.90
C HIS A 158 -2.60 7.43 -0.65
N ARG A 159 -2.45 8.75 -0.67
CA ARG A 159 -3.57 9.70 -0.66
C ARG A 159 -4.13 9.81 -2.07
N ARG A 160 -4.99 8.85 -2.44
CA ARG A 160 -5.62 8.84 -3.75
C ARG A 160 -6.58 10.03 -3.91
N PRO A 161 -6.55 10.76 -5.04
CA PRO A 161 -7.42 11.93 -5.26
C PRO A 161 -8.91 11.63 -5.13
N TRP A 162 -9.34 10.41 -5.51
CA TRP A 162 -10.72 9.96 -5.44
C TRP A 162 -11.17 9.57 -4.01
N ARG A 163 -10.25 9.42 -3.05
CA ARG A 163 -10.56 8.92 -1.71
C ARG A 163 -10.80 10.06 -0.73
N GLU A 164 -11.93 10.74 -0.87
CA GLU A 164 -12.35 11.82 0.04
C GLU A 164 -13.02 11.28 1.31
N HIS A 165 -13.73 10.15 1.20
CA HIS A 165 -14.48 9.56 2.29
C HIS A 165 -13.86 8.25 2.76
N THR A 166 -13.77 8.09 4.08
CA THR A 166 -13.30 6.86 4.73
C THR A 166 -14.28 6.42 5.80
N VAL A 167 -14.29 5.12 6.09
CA VAL A 167 -15.03 4.55 7.24
C VAL A 167 -14.05 3.78 8.12
N LEU A 168 -14.48 3.45 9.33
CA LEU A 168 -13.67 2.64 10.23
C LEU A 168 -13.30 1.30 9.55
N GLY A 169 -12.02 0.95 9.58
CA GLY A 169 -11.51 -0.26 8.90
C GLY A 169 -11.27 -0.11 7.40
N SER A 170 -11.42 1.10 6.83
CA SER A 170 -11.07 1.34 5.42
C SER A 170 -9.65 0.88 5.10
N LEU A 171 -9.52 0.07 4.05
CA LEU A 171 -8.24 -0.48 3.62
C LEU A 171 -7.29 0.62 3.12
N HIS A 172 -5.99 0.42 3.35
CA HIS A 172 -4.95 1.28 2.80
C HIS A 172 -4.84 1.08 1.27
N PRO A 173 -4.94 2.14 0.44
CA PRO A 173 -5.04 1.99 -1.02
C PRO A 173 -3.92 1.15 -1.67
N PRO A 174 -2.62 1.29 -1.34
CA PRO A 174 -1.58 0.41 -1.86
C PRO A 174 -1.81 -1.09 -1.58
N VAL A 175 -2.41 -1.44 -0.45
CA VAL A 175 -2.80 -2.84 -0.16
C VAL A 175 -3.95 -3.26 -1.06
N GLY A 176 -4.93 -2.38 -1.30
CA GLY A 176 -6.01 -2.62 -2.26
C GLY A 176 -5.49 -2.86 -3.68
N ALA A 177 -4.53 -2.05 -4.12
CA ALA A 177 -3.85 -2.23 -5.41
C ALA A 177 -3.11 -3.57 -5.49
N ALA A 178 -2.39 -3.96 -4.43
CA ALA A 178 -1.73 -5.26 -4.34
C ALA A 178 -2.72 -6.42 -4.45
N MET A 179 -3.84 -6.36 -3.71
CA MET A 179 -4.89 -7.39 -3.78
C MET A 179 -5.52 -7.50 -5.17
N ALA A 180 -5.75 -6.37 -5.84
CA ALA A 180 -6.27 -6.34 -7.21
C ALA A 180 -5.31 -7.03 -8.20
N ARG A 181 -4.00 -6.80 -8.08
CA ARG A 181 -2.98 -7.50 -8.88
C ARG A 181 -2.97 -9.00 -8.62
N LEU A 182 -2.97 -9.40 -7.34
CA LEU A 182 -2.99 -10.80 -6.92
C LEU A 182 -4.27 -11.54 -7.37
N ALA A 183 -5.37 -10.82 -7.57
CA ALA A 183 -6.63 -11.40 -8.05
C ALA A 183 -6.57 -11.82 -9.53
N GLY A 184 -5.56 -11.41 -10.30
CA GLY A 184 -5.45 -11.75 -11.72
C GLY A 184 -6.73 -11.36 -12.48
N LEU A 185 -7.10 -10.07 -12.38
CA LEU A 185 -8.29 -9.54 -13.03
C LEU A 185 -8.16 -9.59 -14.55
N ALA A 186 -9.25 -9.89 -15.24
CA ALA A 186 -9.33 -9.94 -16.69
C ALA A 186 -10.60 -9.24 -17.21
N PRO A 187 -10.61 -8.83 -18.47
CA PRO A 187 -11.81 -8.29 -19.11
C PRO A 187 -12.98 -9.24 -18.97
N GLY A 188 -14.16 -8.68 -18.65
CA GLY A 188 -15.39 -9.44 -18.48
C GLY A 188 -15.55 -10.16 -17.13
N HIS A 189 -14.53 -10.14 -16.23
CA HIS A 189 -14.70 -10.70 -14.89
C HIS A 189 -15.79 -9.97 -14.11
N HIS A 190 -16.56 -10.74 -13.34
CA HIS A 190 -17.44 -10.26 -12.29
C HIS A 190 -16.70 -10.30 -10.94
N VAL A 191 -16.43 -9.13 -10.37
CA VAL A 191 -15.63 -8.96 -9.15
C VAL A 191 -16.54 -8.52 -8.00
N LEU A 192 -16.49 -9.22 -6.87
CA LEU A 192 -17.33 -8.97 -5.71
C LEU A 192 -16.49 -8.62 -4.48
N ASP A 193 -16.90 -7.56 -3.77
CA ASP A 193 -16.43 -7.29 -2.40
C ASP A 193 -17.62 -7.33 -1.43
N PRO A 194 -17.76 -8.37 -0.60
CA PRO A 194 -18.85 -8.51 0.35
C PRO A 194 -18.73 -7.64 1.62
N PHE A 195 -17.61 -6.94 1.80
CA PHE A 195 -17.36 -5.99 2.89
C PHE A 195 -16.73 -4.70 2.35
N CYS A 196 -17.37 -4.09 1.36
CA CYS A 196 -16.77 -3.06 0.52
C CYS A 196 -16.41 -1.76 1.26
N GLY A 197 -16.99 -1.48 2.42
CA GLY A 197 -16.73 -0.26 3.16
C GLY A 197 -16.90 0.98 2.29
N ALA A 198 -15.94 1.89 2.30
CA ALA A 198 -15.91 3.09 1.46
C ALA A 198 -15.44 2.81 0.00
N GLY A 199 -15.39 1.56 -0.43
CA GLY A 199 -15.13 1.17 -1.81
C GLY A 199 -13.68 1.09 -2.23
N THR A 200 -12.71 1.32 -1.34
CA THR A 200 -11.28 1.43 -1.69
C THR A 200 -10.80 0.28 -2.57
N LEU A 201 -11.11 -0.96 -2.21
CA LEU A 201 -10.61 -2.14 -2.89
C LEU A 201 -11.14 -2.27 -4.33
N LEU A 202 -12.44 -2.07 -4.52
CA LEU A 202 -13.03 -2.13 -5.87
C LEU A 202 -12.64 -0.94 -6.75
N LEU A 203 -12.38 0.23 -6.18
CA LEU A 203 -11.89 1.39 -6.91
C LEU A 203 -10.45 1.19 -7.40
N GLU A 204 -9.58 0.58 -6.58
CA GLU A 204 -8.23 0.18 -7.00
C GLU A 204 -8.30 -0.93 -8.07
N ALA A 205 -9.18 -1.91 -7.91
CA ALA A 205 -9.37 -3.00 -8.86
C ALA A 205 -9.89 -2.52 -10.22
N GLN A 206 -10.87 -1.63 -10.24
CA GLN A 206 -11.41 -1.04 -11.48
C GLN A 206 -10.36 -0.26 -12.26
N ARG A 207 -9.48 0.44 -11.56
CA ARG A 207 -8.39 1.15 -12.23
C ARG A 207 -7.42 0.18 -12.92
N LEU A 208 -7.17 -0.99 -12.32
CA LEU A 208 -6.30 -2.02 -12.88
C LEU A 208 -6.94 -2.70 -14.09
N GLU A 209 -8.21 -3.09 -14.01
CA GLU A 209 -8.94 -3.71 -15.12
C GLU A 209 -10.33 -3.03 -15.32
N PRO A 210 -10.36 -1.95 -16.10
CA PRO A 210 -11.60 -1.18 -16.29
C PRO A 210 -12.67 -1.88 -17.14
N ARG A 211 -12.38 -3.05 -17.73
CA ARG A 211 -13.32 -3.85 -18.53
C ARG A 211 -14.00 -4.97 -17.75
N ALA A 212 -13.69 -5.12 -16.45
CA ALA A 212 -14.41 -5.98 -15.53
C ALA A 212 -15.63 -5.23 -14.94
N THR A 213 -16.55 -5.96 -14.33
CA THR A 213 -17.70 -5.42 -13.59
C THR A 213 -17.51 -5.66 -12.09
N TYR A 214 -17.95 -4.71 -11.27
CA TYR A 214 -17.64 -4.66 -9.87
C TYR A 214 -18.91 -4.53 -9.02
N HIS A 215 -19.04 -5.33 -7.97
CA HIS A 215 -20.16 -5.30 -7.05
C HIS A 215 -19.67 -5.18 -5.61
N GLY A 216 -19.97 -4.07 -4.97
CA GLY A 216 -19.68 -3.85 -3.56
C GLY A 216 -20.93 -4.02 -2.70
N VAL A 217 -20.81 -4.80 -1.64
CA VAL A 217 -21.87 -5.01 -0.64
C VAL A 217 -21.36 -4.61 0.73
N ASP A 218 -22.14 -3.83 1.46
CA ASP A 218 -21.90 -3.54 2.88
C ASP A 218 -23.24 -3.40 3.62
N LYS A 219 -23.28 -3.82 4.89
CA LYS A 219 -24.46 -3.68 5.74
C LYS A 219 -24.69 -2.25 6.21
N ASN A 220 -23.62 -1.44 6.27
CA ASN A 220 -23.65 -0.07 6.75
C ASN A 220 -24.03 0.89 5.63
N PRO A 221 -25.17 1.61 5.73
CA PRO A 221 -25.59 2.57 4.71
C PRO A 221 -24.62 3.74 4.54
N ALA A 222 -23.92 4.16 5.62
CA ALA A 222 -22.91 5.22 5.55
C ALA A 222 -21.68 4.78 4.73
N ALA A 223 -21.29 3.50 4.82
CA ALA A 223 -20.22 2.93 4.00
C ALA A 223 -20.60 2.96 2.50
N ILE A 224 -21.83 2.56 2.17
CA ILE A 224 -22.33 2.62 0.79
C ILE A 224 -22.41 4.07 0.26
N ALA A 225 -22.83 5.01 1.09
CA ALA A 225 -22.83 6.43 0.71
C ALA A 225 -21.41 6.93 0.43
N ALA A 226 -20.44 6.60 1.30
CA ALA A 226 -19.02 6.93 1.11
C ALA A 226 -18.44 6.30 -0.17
N ALA A 227 -18.76 5.01 -0.44
CA ALA A 227 -18.30 4.32 -1.65
C ALA A 227 -18.83 4.99 -2.94
N ARG A 228 -20.10 5.39 -2.96
CA ARG A 228 -20.71 6.13 -4.07
C ARG A 228 -20.05 7.50 -4.27
N ALA A 229 -19.84 8.25 -3.17
CA ALA A 229 -19.18 9.55 -3.24
C ALA A 229 -17.74 9.42 -3.77
N ASN A 230 -16.95 8.48 -3.28
CA ASN A 230 -15.61 8.20 -3.80
C ASN A 230 -15.62 7.80 -5.29
N THR A 231 -16.65 7.08 -5.74
CA THR A 231 -16.78 6.69 -7.16
C THR A 231 -17.00 7.91 -8.06
N THR A 232 -17.75 8.92 -7.63
CA THR A 232 -17.97 10.14 -8.42
C THR A 232 -16.69 10.97 -8.59
N GLN A 233 -15.73 10.83 -7.70
CA GLN A 233 -14.42 11.48 -7.79
C GLN A 233 -13.46 10.78 -8.77
N LEU A 234 -13.74 9.54 -9.14
CA LEU A 234 -13.00 8.88 -10.21
C LEU A 234 -13.32 9.56 -11.55
N ARG A 235 -12.39 10.36 -12.05
CA ARG A 235 -12.44 10.98 -13.37
C ARG A 235 -12.23 9.94 -14.48
N THR A 236 -13.09 8.95 -14.57
CA THR A 236 -13.02 7.92 -15.60
C THR A 236 -14.36 7.79 -16.28
N THR A 237 -14.35 7.69 -17.60
CA THR A 237 -15.53 7.45 -18.42
C THR A 237 -16.17 6.08 -18.17
N ARG A 238 -15.58 5.24 -17.31
CA ARG A 238 -16.00 3.86 -17.01
C ARG A 238 -16.41 3.64 -15.56
N ALA A 239 -16.71 4.70 -14.80
CA ALA A 239 -17.24 4.62 -13.44
C ALA A 239 -18.55 3.81 -13.32
N SER A 240 -19.28 3.63 -14.43
CA SER A 240 -20.53 2.87 -14.51
C SER A 240 -20.38 1.35 -14.31
N SER A 241 -19.17 0.81 -14.29
CA SER A 241 -18.93 -0.63 -14.07
C SER A 241 -19.02 -1.07 -12.60
N ILE A 242 -19.14 -0.14 -11.64
CA ILE A 242 -19.24 -0.45 -10.21
C ILE A 242 -20.67 -0.23 -9.71
N THR A 243 -21.23 -1.23 -9.05
CA THR A 243 -22.51 -1.14 -8.34
C THR A 243 -22.30 -1.31 -6.83
N TRP A 244 -22.98 -0.47 -6.06
CA TRP A 244 -22.91 -0.48 -4.60
C TRP A 244 -24.29 -0.80 -4.03
N ARG A 245 -24.38 -1.86 -3.21
CA ARG A 245 -25.64 -2.31 -2.61
C ARG A 245 -25.51 -2.46 -1.09
N ARG A 246 -26.47 -1.91 -0.35
CA ARG A 246 -26.63 -2.27 1.06
C ARG A 246 -27.11 -3.72 1.14
N GLY A 247 -26.43 -4.56 1.91
CA GLY A 247 -26.78 -5.97 2.05
C GLY A 247 -25.92 -6.70 3.07
N ASN A 248 -26.25 -7.96 3.27
CA ASN A 248 -25.54 -8.85 4.18
C ASN A 248 -24.59 -9.76 3.37
N ALA A 249 -23.33 -9.81 3.75
CA ALA A 249 -22.31 -10.66 3.12
C ALA A 249 -22.62 -12.18 3.23
N ARG A 250 -23.59 -12.58 4.05
CA ARG A 250 -24.10 -13.96 4.15
C ARG A 250 -25.18 -14.30 3.13
N GLU A 251 -25.73 -13.29 2.43
CA GLU A 251 -26.92 -13.41 1.56
C GLU A 251 -26.61 -13.11 0.09
N LEU A 252 -25.35 -13.25 -0.32
CA LEU A 252 -24.92 -13.02 -1.68
C LEU A 252 -25.55 -14.03 -2.65
N THR A 253 -26.03 -13.55 -3.79
CA THR A 253 -26.71 -14.38 -4.81
C THR A 253 -26.02 -14.35 -6.18
N ALA A 254 -25.31 -13.28 -6.49
CA ALA A 254 -24.64 -13.10 -7.78
C ALA A 254 -23.39 -14.00 -7.86
N ALA A 255 -23.20 -14.68 -8.98
CA ALA A 255 -21.95 -15.39 -9.28
C ALA A 255 -20.82 -14.39 -9.47
N ALA A 256 -19.61 -14.78 -9.08
CA ALA A 256 -18.41 -13.96 -9.20
C ALA A 256 -17.20 -14.80 -9.67
N ASP A 257 -16.39 -14.22 -10.55
CA ASP A 257 -15.11 -14.81 -10.95
C ASP A 257 -14.03 -14.54 -9.92
N ARG A 258 -14.16 -13.41 -9.23
CA ARG A 258 -13.22 -12.96 -8.19
C ARG A 258 -13.99 -12.42 -6.99
N ILE A 259 -13.59 -12.86 -5.82
CA ILE A 259 -13.98 -12.22 -4.56
C ILE A 259 -12.72 -11.58 -4.00
N ILE A 260 -12.73 -10.27 -3.86
CA ILE A 260 -11.63 -9.50 -3.25
C ILE A 260 -12.20 -8.76 -2.05
N THR A 261 -11.64 -8.96 -0.84
CA THR A 261 -12.32 -8.45 0.35
C THR A 261 -11.40 -8.23 1.54
N ASN A 262 -11.80 -7.28 2.39
CA ASN A 262 -11.16 -6.98 3.67
C ASN A 262 -12.21 -7.07 4.78
N PRO A 263 -12.55 -8.28 5.27
CA PRO A 263 -13.51 -8.44 6.36
C PRO A 263 -12.95 -7.83 7.67
N PRO A 264 -13.81 -7.51 8.65
CA PRO A 264 -13.35 -7.08 9.97
C PRO A 264 -12.41 -8.08 10.64
N TRP A 265 -11.33 -7.58 11.28
CA TRP A 265 -10.27 -8.41 11.90
C TRP A 265 -10.48 -8.63 13.41
N ASP A 266 -11.67 -8.38 13.94
CA ASP A 266 -12.02 -8.48 15.36
C ASP A 266 -11.21 -7.56 16.32
N HIS A 267 -10.61 -6.51 15.77
CA HIS A 267 -9.88 -5.50 16.54
C HIS A 267 -10.70 -4.23 16.79
N ARG A 268 -11.23 -3.61 15.72
CA ARG A 268 -12.09 -2.40 15.79
C ARG A 268 -13.53 -2.68 15.42
N LEU A 269 -13.73 -3.67 14.58
CA LEU A 269 -15.03 -4.20 14.15
C LEU A 269 -14.98 -5.70 14.29
N THR A 270 -16.01 -6.28 14.93
CA THR A 270 -16.08 -7.72 15.20
C THR A 270 -16.96 -8.40 14.16
N ILE A 271 -16.46 -9.49 13.58
CA ILE A 271 -17.21 -10.38 12.68
C ILE A 271 -17.49 -11.74 13.35
N GLY A 272 -16.66 -12.15 14.33
CA GLY A 272 -16.72 -13.45 14.97
C GLY A 272 -16.33 -14.60 14.02
N ASP A 273 -17.15 -15.66 13.98
CA ASP A 273 -16.88 -16.81 13.11
C ASP A 273 -17.05 -16.44 11.62
N LEU A 274 -15.97 -16.56 10.85
CA LEU A 274 -15.94 -16.31 9.41
C LEU A 274 -16.52 -17.48 8.59
N THR A 275 -16.67 -18.67 9.17
CA THR A 275 -17.10 -19.89 8.47
C THR A 275 -18.42 -19.75 7.70
N PRO A 276 -19.48 -19.09 8.23
CA PRO A 276 -20.72 -18.90 7.47
C PRO A 276 -20.53 -18.07 6.20
N TYR A 277 -19.64 -17.06 6.25
CA TYR A 277 -19.29 -16.22 5.11
C TYR A 277 -18.48 -17.02 4.08
N LEU A 278 -17.47 -17.77 4.51
CA LEU A 278 -16.63 -18.61 3.66
C LEU A 278 -17.46 -19.67 2.91
N ARG A 279 -18.44 -20.28 3.57
CA ARG A 279 -19.39 -21.22 2.92
C ARG A 279 -20.23 -20.52 1.86
N ARG A 280 -20.67 -19.29 2.12
CA ARG A 280 -21.45 -18.52 1.16
C ARG A 280 -20.60 -18.10 -0.03
N TRP A 281 -19.40 -17.56 0.20
CA TRP A 281 -18.49 -17.13 -0.85
C TRP A 281 -18.09 -18.27 -1.77
N ARG A 282 -17.89 -19.47 -1.20
CA ARG A 282 -17.62 -20.67 -2.00
C ARG A 282 -18.73 -21.03 -2.98
N ARG A 283 -19.97 -20.79 -2.61
CA ARG A 283 -21.14 -21.05 -3.48
C ARG A 283 -21.34 -19.93 -4.51
N THR A 284 -20.84 -18.76 -4.22
CA THR A 284 -20.93 -17.57 -5.07
C THR A 284 -19.81 -17.57 -6.13
N LEU A 285 -18.65 -18.14 -5.80
CA LEU A 285 -17.49 -18.13 -6.65
C LEU A 285 -17.63 -19.13 -7.81
N ALA A 286 -17.26 -18.70 -9.02
CA ALA A 286 -17.17 -19.56 -10.20
C ALA A 286 -16.18 -20.73 -9.98
N PRO A 287 -16.26 -21.83 -10.75
CA PRO A 287 -15.38 -23.00 -10.56
C PRO A 287 -13.88 -22.70 -10.60
N ASP A 288 -13.47 -21.74 -11.45
CA ASP A 288 -12.09 -21.28 -11.58
C ASP A 288 -11.84 -19.92 -10.87
N GLY A 289 -12.78 -19.55 -10.03
CA GLY A 289 -12.75 -18.29 -9.32
C GLY A 289 -11.70 -18.28 -8.19
N LEU A 290 -11.26 -17.06 -7.83
CA LEU A 290 -10.32 -16.83 -6.75
C LEU A 290 -10.92 -15.93 -5.66
N LEU A 291 -10.58 -16.24 -4.43
CA LEU A 291 -10.72 -15.35 -3.28
C LEU A 291 -9.36 -14.72 -2.98
N VAL A 292 -9.32 -13.40 -2.88
CA VAL A 292 -8.19 -12.64 -2.34
C VAL A 292 -8.68 -11.85 -1.13
N ALA A 293 -8.17 -12.16 0.04
CA ALA A 293 -8.64 -11.54 1.28
C ALA A 293 -7.49 -11.09 2.18
N VAL A 294 -7.68 -9.97 2.89
CA VAL A 294 -6.79 -9.61 4.00
C VAL A 294 -7.39 -10.17 5.28
N LEU A 295 -6.66 -11.07 5.92
CA LEU A 295 -7.13 -11.84 7.08
C LEU A 295 -6.13 -11.75 8.22
N ASN A 296 -6.62 -11.80 9.45
CA ASN A 296 -5.77 -12.06 10.61
C ASN A 296 -5.43 -13.57 10.71
N PRO A 297 -4.43 -13.99 11.49
CA PRO A 297 -4.02 -15.39 11.59
C PRO A 297 -5.14 -16.34 12.00
N HIS A 298 -6.05 -15.90 12.87
CA HIS A 298 -7.21 -16.72 13.29
C HIS A 298 -8.18 -16.96 12.13
N GLN A 299 -8.44 -15.94 11.31
CA GLN A 299 -9.30 -16.04 10.13
C GLN A 299 -8.65 -16.89 9.02
N VAL A 300 -7.31 -16.83 8.87
CA VAL A 300 -6.56 -17.72 7.98
C VAL A 300 -6.79 -19.18 8.37
N ALA A 301 -6.66 -19.53 9.65
CA ALA A 301 -6.92 -20.88 10.13
C ALA A 301 -8.37 -21.35 9.90
N GLN A 302 -9.35 -20.45 9.90
CA GLN A 302 -10.73 -20.79 9.51
C GLN A 302 -10.87 -21.06 8.02
N LEU A 303 -10.17 -20.28 7.18
CA LEU A 303 -10.16 -20.45 5.73
C LEU A 303 -9.56 -21.79 5.32
N GLU A 304 -8.42 -22.16 5.88
CA GLU A 304 -7.68 -23.41 5.58
C GLU A 304 -8.50 -24.68 5.74
N ARG A 305 -9.49 -24.66 6.61
CA ARG A 305 -10.37 -25.82 6.84
C ARG A 305 -11.25 -26.17 5.63
N HIS A 306 -11.49 -25.22 4.73
CA HIS A 306 -12.50 -25.35 3.70
C HIS A 306 -12.03 -24.89 2.30
N TRP A 307 -10.86 -24.27 2.19
CA TRP A 307 -10.33 -23.67 0.96
C TRP A 307 -8.91 -24.16 0.70
N THR A 308 -8.52 -24.20 -0.56
CA THR A 308 -7.11 -24.41 -0.93
C THR A 308 -6.42 -23.07 -1.03
N ILE A 309 -5.47 -22.82 -0.14
CA ILE A 309 -4.65 -21.62 -0.19
C ILE A 309 -3.56 -21.81 -1.24
N ARG A 310 -3.45 -20.85 -2.16
CA ARG A 310 -2.44 -20.79 -3.21
C ARG A 310 -1.22 -19.97 -2.81
N ALA A 311 -1.46 -18.89 -2.06
CA ALA A 311 -0.39 -18.03 -1.60
C ALA A 311 -0.76 -17.29 -0.31
N HIS A 312 0.26 -17.04 0.51
CA HIS A 312 0.22 -16.19 1.70
C HIS A 312 1.22 -15.06 1.53
N HIS A 313 0.80 -13.85 1.80
CA HIS A 313 1.66 -12.66 1.76
C HIS A 313 1.49 -11.89 3.08
N PRO A 314 2.31 -12.18 4.10
CA PRO A 314 2.29 -11.43 5.36
C PRO A 314 2.62 -9.96 5.10
N ILE A 315 1.83 -9.05 5.68
CA ILE A 315 2.04 -7.60 5.55
C ILE A 315 2.10 -6.92 6.91
N SER A 316 2.75 -5.75 6.95
CA SER A 316 2.78 -4.91 8.16
C SER A 316 1.96 -3.65 7.91
N LEU A 317 0.80 -3.54 8.57
CA LEU A 317 -0.15 -2.45 8.37
C LEU A 317 -0.59 -1.87 9.71
N ALA A 318 -0.27 -0.60 9.99
CA ALA A 318 -0.69 0.13 11.19
C ALA A 318 -0.43 -0.63 12.52
N GLY A 319 0.74 -1.28 12.64
CA GLY A 319 1.11 -2.06 13.82
C GLY A 319 0.48 -3.44 13.93
N GLN A 320 -0.32 -3.84 12.94
CA GLN A 320 -0.89 -5.18 12.79
C GLN A 320 -0.11 -5.97 11.74
N HIS A 321 -0.24 -7.30 11.80
CA HIS A 321 0.43 -8.23 10.89
C HIS A 321 -0.58 -9.20 10.24
N PRO A 322 -1.54 -8.67 9.45
CA PRO A 322 -2.44 -9.52 8.69
C PRO A 322 -1.72 -10.13 7.48
N GLU A 323 -2.43 -11.03 6.80
CA GLU A 323 -1.95 -11.65 5.57
C GLU A 323 -2.90 -11.36 4.41
N ILE A 324 -2.35 -11.09 3.23
CA ILE A 324 -3.12 -11.20 1.99
C ILE A 324 -3.08 -12.67 1.59
N VAL A 325 -4.22 -13.31 1.57
CA VAL A 325 -4.35 -14.72 1.21
C VAL A 325 -5.02 -14.84 -0.14
N VAL A 326 -4.44 -15.65 -1.03
CA VAL A 326 -5.02 -16.05 -2.31
C VAL A 326 -5.47 -17.50 -2.20
N ALA A 327 -6.77 -17.77 -2.41
CA ALA A 327 -7.34 -19.10 -2.25
C ALA A 327 -8.36 -19.43 -3.34
N ASP A 328 -8.55 -20.71 -3.60
CA ASP A 328 -9.63 -21.22 -4.44
C ASP A 328 -10.49 -22.28 -3.70
N CYS A 329 -11.64 -22.58 -4.29
CA CYS A 329 -12.58 -23.52 -3.71
C CYS A 329 -12.34 -24.99 -4.15
N ARG A 330 -11.27 -25.27 -4.92
CA ARG A 330 -10.94 -26.64 -5.34
C ARG A 330 -10.38 -27.40 -4.17
N ILE A 331 -11.06 -28.46 -3.73
CA ILE A 331 -10.46 -29.43 -2.81
C ILE A 331 -9.36 -30.15 -3.59
N ARG A 332 -8.10 -30.08 -3.15
CA ARG A 332 -7.06 -30.97 -3.64
C ARG A 332 -7.57 -32.40 -3.47
N ARG A 333 -7.95 -33.05 -4.56
CA ARG A 333 -8.08 -34.51 -4.53
C ARG A 333 -6.70 -35.01 -4.14
N ALA A 334 -6.60 -35.64 -2.97
CA ALA A 334 -5.41 -36.40 -2.62
C ALA A 334 -5.16 -37.34 -3.82
N SER A 335 -4.01 -37.17 -4.46
CA SER A 335 -3.54 -38.12 -5.45
C SER A 335 -3.31 -39.41 -4.68
N PHE A 336 -4.31 -40.32 -4.70
CA PHE A 336 -4.10 -41.69 -4.33
C PHE A 336 -3.14 -42.24 -5.38
N VAL A 337 -1.85 -42.22 -5.07
CA VAL A 337 -0.88 -43.08 -5.79
C VAL A 337 -1.25 -44.49 -5.35
N ALA A 338 -2.05 -45.15 -6.17
CA ALA A 338 -2.21 -46.60 -6.08
C ALA A 338 -0.83 -47.17 -6.47
N GLY A 339 -0.05 -47.54 -5.44
CA GLY A 339 1.08 -48.42 -5.63
C GLY A 339 0.61 -49.78 -6.11
N ILE A 340 1.03 -50.17 -7.25
CA ILE A 340 1.13 -51.58 -7.68
C ILE A 340 2.56 -52.04 -7.42
#